data_ed40a8d40a7f9a2ee0989af308b609b8
#
_entry.id   ed40a8d40a7f9a2ee0989af308b609b8
#
_cell.length_a   1.000
_cell.length_b   1.000
_cell.length_c   1.000
_cell.angle_alpha   90.00
_cell.angle_beta   90.00
_cell.angle_gamma   90.00
#
_symmetry.space_group_name_H-M   'P 1'
#
loop_
_entity.id
_entity.type
_entity.pdbx_description
1 polymer ?
#
loop_
_entity_poly.entity_id
_entity_poly.type
_entity_poly.pdbx_seq_one_letter_code
_entity_poly.pdbx_strand_id
1 'polypeptide(L)'
;YTLSLHDALPISFIGAGRLKKALTQMKPGDYIFMEFGHNDQKQKGPGKGAYYSFMTSLKTFIDEARARGAYPVLVTPTQRRSFDENGKIRDTHEDYPEAMRWLAAKENVPLIDLNEMTRTLYEAMGVEPSKKAFVHYPAGTYPGQNRVLADNTHFNPYGAYQISKCIIEGIKKAGLPISNYLRSDYSGYNPAHPDALDSFKWNDSPFTEIEKPDGN
;
A
#
# COMPACT_ATOMS: atom_id res chain seq x y z
N TYR A 1 4.64 9.70 -9.79
CA TYR A 1 3.65 10.27 -8.87
C TYR A 1 3.03 9.15 -8.04
N THR A 2 3.39 9.06 -6.79
CA THR A 2 2.71 8.18 -5.84
C THR A 2 1.63 9.01 -5.12
N LEU A 3 0.40 8.94 -5.61
CA LEU A 3 -0.74 9.48 -4.87
C LEU A 3 -1.19 8.39 -3.89
N SER A 4 -0.52 8.32 -2.74
CA SER A 4 -0.97 7.48 -1.63
C SER A 4 -2.03 8.25 -0.84
N LEU A 5 -3.29 7.91 -1.07
CA LEU A 5 -4.38 8.29 -0.19
C LEU A 5 -4.83 7.03 0.52
N HIS A 6 -4.21 6.73 1.62
CA HIS A 6 -4.44 5.53 2.45
C HIS A 6 -5.92 5.30 2.80
N ASP A 7 -6.72 6.36 2.82
CA ASP A 7 -8.13 6.31 3.15
C ASP A 7 -9.08 6.42 1.95
N ALA A 8 -8.52 6.55 0.74
CA ALA A 8 -9.34 6.68 -0.46
C ALA A 8 -9.88 5.32 -0.92
N LEU A 9 -11.15 5.32 -1.31
CA LEU A 9 -11.77 4.20 -2.00
C LEU A 9 -11.56 4.38 -3.52
N PRO A 10 -11.38 3.33 -4.33
CA PRO A 10 -11.21 3.48 -5.77
C PRO A 10 -12.39 4.21 -6.42
N ILE A 11 -13.61 3.93 -5.98
CA ILE A 11 -14.81 4.64 -6.48
C ILE A 11 -14.79 6.13 -6.13
N SER A 12 -14.35 6.50 -4.93
CA SER A 12 -14.24 7.91 -4.52
C SER A 12 -13.12 8.63 -5.26
N PHE A 13 -12.02 7.95 -5.54
CA PHE A 13 -10.91 8.48 -6.31
C PHE A 13 -11.35 8.82 -7.75
N ILE A 14 -12.14 7.95 -8.36
CA ILE A 14 -12.76 8.19 -9.68
C ILE A 14 -13.73 9.36 -9.60
N GLY A 15 -14.67 9.33 -8.65
CA GLY A 15 -15.72 10.34 -8.49
C GLY A 15 -15.19 11.75 -8.20
N ALA A 16 -14.06 11.85 -7.50
CA ALA A 16 -13.36 13.11 -7.25
C ALA A 16 -12.50 13.59 -8.44
N GLY A 17 -12.53 12.91 -9.59
CA GLY A 17 -11.77 13.27 -10.78
C GLY A 17 -10.26 13.04 -10.67
N ARG A 18 -9.78 12.40 -9.61
CA ARG A 18 -8.35 12.17 -9.37
C ARG A 18 -7.75 11.20 -10.36
N LEU A 19 -8.47 10.14 -10.73
CA LEU A 19 -8.05 9.26 -11.82
C LEU A 19 -7.91 10.05 -13.12
N LYS A 20 -8.91 10.85 -13.48
CA LYS A 20 -8.85 11.71 -14.69
C LYS A 20 -7.60 12.59 -14.69
N LYS A 21 -7.26 13.21 -13.56
CA LYS A 21 -6.04 14.03 -13.43
C LYS A 21 -4.77 13.18 -13.63
N ALA A 22 -4.65 12.03 -12.98
CA ALA A 22 -3.51 11.13 -13.18
C ALA A 22 -3.34 10.73 -14.65
N LEU A 23 -4.45 10.41 -15.31
CA LEU A 23 -4.47 10.01 -16.71
C LEU A 23 -4.05 11.13 -17.69
N THR A 24 -4.16 12.41 -17.32
CA THR A 24 -3.67 13.52 -18.16
C THR A 24 -2.14 13.58 -18.24
N GLN A 25 -1.46 13.01 -17.24
CA GLN A 25 0.01 13.01 -17.14
C GLN A 25 0.61 11.67 -17.57
N MET A 26 -0.20 10.62 -17.66
CA MET A 26 0.24 9.27 -17.97
C MET A 26 0.66 9.13 -19.43
N LYS A 27 1.79 8.48 -19.65
CA LYS A 27 2.40 8.24 -20.97
C LYS A 27 2.55 6.74 -21.21
N PRO A 28 2.66 6.33 -22.49
CA PRO A 28 3.02 4.95 -22.79
C PRO A 28 4.33 4.53 -22.11
N GLY A 29 4.31 3.36 -21.49
CA GLY A 29 5.44 2.83 -20.72
C GLY A 29 5.43 3.17 -19.22
N ASP A 30 4.57 4.08 -18.78
CA ASP A 30 4.39 4.37 -17.34
C ASP A 30 3.77 3.19 -16.58
N TYR A 31 4.01 3.14 -15.29
CA TYR A 31 3.37 2.17 -14.39
C TYR A 31 2.39 2.88 -13.46
N ILE A 32 1.23 2.26 -13.25
CA ILE A 32 0.30 2.65 -12.20
C ILE A 32 0.15 1.52 -11.19
N PHE A 33 0.64 1.75 -9.96
CA PHE A 33 0.46 0.83 -8.83
C PHE A 33 -0.79 1.23 -8.05
N MET A 34 -1.70 0.28 -7.85
CA MET A 34 -3.01 0.51 -7.24
C MET A 34 -3.14 -0.30 -5.96
N GLU A 35 -2.97 0.35 -4.81
CA GLU A 35 -3.26 -0.22 -3.50
C GLU A 35 -4.55 0.42 -2.95
N PHE A 36 -5.60 -0.38 -2.84
CA PHE A 36 -6.88 -0.02 -2.26
C PHE A 36 -7.39 -1.19 -1.40
N GLY A 37 -8.46 -1.00 -0.66
CA GLY A 37 -9.08 -2.05 0.14
C GLY A 37 -9.06 -1.81 1.65
N HIS A 38 -8.33 -0.79 2.14
CA HIS A 38 -8.24 -0.51 3.57
C HIS A 38 -9.57 -0.03 4.20
N ASN A 39 -10.38 0.70 3.44
CA ASN A 39 -11.62 1.28 3.95
C ASN A 39 -12.86 0.84 3.17
N ASP A 40 -12.67 0.06 2.12
CA ASP A 40 -13.75 -0.34 1.22
C ASP A 40 -14.80 -1.20 1.92
N GLN A 41 -14.39 -2.03 2.88
CA GLN A 41 -15.30 -2.83 3.70
C GLN A 41 -16.25 -2.00 4.58
N LYS A 42 -15.97 -0.71 4.77
CA LYS A 42 -16.88 0.19 5.49
C LYS A 42 -18.10 0.58 4.64
N GLN A 43 -18.04 0.40 3.32
CA GLN A 43 -19.17 0.65 2.43
C GLN A 43 -20.09 -0.58 2.39
N LYS A 44 -21.30 -0.41 2.90
CA LYS A 44 -22.33 -1.46 2.90
C LYS A 44 -23.54 -1.02 2.07
N GLY A 45 -24.34 -1.97 1.64
CA GLY A 45 -25.60 -1.75 0.93
C GLY A 45 -25.60 -2.25 -0.51
N PRO A 46 -26.73 -2.09 -1.23
CA PRO A 46 -26.88 -2.57 -2.61
C PRO A 46 -25.80 -2.00 -3.53
N GLY A 47 -25.22 -2.85 -4.37
CA GLY A 47 -24.17 -2.45 -5.32
C GLY A 47 -22.81 -2.14 -4.69
N LYS A 48 -22.62 -2.42 -3.41
CA LYS A 48 -21.34 -2.32 -2.69
C LYS A 48 -20.75 -3.69 -2.45
N GLY A 49 -19.44 -3.74 -2.23
CA GLY A 49 -18.74 -4.97 -1.88
C GLY A 49 -17.52 -5.26 -2.76
N ALA A 50 -16.73 -6.22 -2.28
CA ALA A 50 -15.44 -6.57 -2.87
C ALA A 50 -15.56 -7.03 -4.32
N TYR A 51 -16.46 -7.95 -4.60
CA TYR A 51 -16.70 -8.51 -5.94
C TYR A 51 -17.65 -7.67 -6.82
N TYR A 52 -18.02 -6.48 -6.39
CA TYR A 52 -18.93 -5.60 -7.11
C TYR A 52 -18.30 -4.23 -7.34
N SER A 53 -18.64 -3.22 -6.52
CA SER A 53 -18.18 -1.84 -6.73
C SER A 53 -16.66 -1.69 -6.68
N PHE A 54 -15.99 -2.44 -5.79
CA PHE A 54 -14.54 -2.39 -5.67
C PHE A 54 -13.85 -2.90 -6.93
N MET A 55 -14.15 -4.14 -7.35
CA MET A 55 -13.57 -4.71 -8.56
C MET A 55 -13.91 -3.92 -9.82
N THR A 56 -15.15 -3.45 -9.96
CA THR A 56 -15.57 -2.63 -11.10
C THR A 56 -14.75 -1.34 -11.17
N SER A 57 -14.52 -0.71 -10.03
CA SER A 57 -13.69 0.51 -9.97
C SER A 57 -12.23 0.21 -10.33
N LEU A 58 -11.63 -0.85 -9.78
CA LEU A 58 -10.26 -1.25 -10.15
C LEU A 58 -10.13 -1.58 -11.64
N LYS A 59 -11.15 -2.26 -12.20
CA LYS A 59 -11.17 -2.52 -13.66
C LYS A 59 -11.15 -1.23 -14.47
N THR A 60 -11.83 -0.19 -14.04
CA THR A 60 -11.75 1.12 -14.70
C THR A 60 -10.31 1.66 -14.72
N PHE A 61 -9.56 1.56 -13.61
CA PHE A 61 -8.14 1.95 -13.60
C PHE A 61 -7.31 1.12 -14.57
N ILE A 62 -7.53 -0.19 -14.62
CA ILE A 62 -6.81 -1.11 -15.51
C ILE A 62 -7.05 -0.74 -16.98
N ASP A 63 -8.31 -0.57 -17.36
CA ASP A 63 -8.69 -0.29 -18.74
C ASP A 63 -8.16 1.08 -19.19
N GLU A 64 -8.27 2.09 -18.35
CA GLU A 64 -7.81 3.45 -18.64
C GLU A 64 -6.27 3.55 -18.73
N ALA A 65 -5.53 2.80 -17.91
CA ALA A 65 -4.09 2.71 -18.00
C ALA A 65 -3.67 2.04 -19.32
N ARG A 66 -4.27 0.89 -19.64
CA ARG A 66 -3.99 0.15 -20.88
C ARG A 66 -4.31 0.97 -22.13
N ALA A 67 -5.40 1.72 -22.12
CA ALA A 67 -5.77 2.60 -23.23
C ALA A 67 -4.71 3.68 -23.52
N ARG A 68 -3.83 3.97 -22.56
CA ARG A 68 -2.72 4.92 -22.69
C ARG A 68 -1.36 4.24 -22.90
N GLY A 69 -1.34 2.93 -23.08
CA GLY A 69 -0.10 2.16 -23.19
C GLY A 69 0.71 2.08 -21.91
N ALA A 70 0.08 2.34 -20.76
CA ALA A 70 0.68 2.20 -19.44
C ALA A 70 0.44 0.81 -18.85
N TYR A 71 1.25 0.44 -17.85
CA TYR A 71 1.23 -0.85 -17.19
C TYR A 71 0.51 -0.78 -15.85
N PRO A 72 -0.72 -1.32 -15.72
CA PRO A 72 -1.40 -1.43 -14.44
C PRO A 72 -0.77 -2.54 -13.59
N VAL A 73 -0.61 -2.28 -12.30
CA VAL A 73 -0.13 -3.24 -11.28
C VAL A 73 -1.07 -3.16 -10.09
N LEU A 74 -1.68 -4.27 -9.73
CA LEU A 74 -2.50 -4.37 -8.52
C LEU A 74 -1.62 -4.69 -7.30
N VAL A 75 -1.91 -4.05 -6.19
CA VAL A 75 -1.22 -4.26 -4.91
C VAL A 75 -2.28 -4.49 -3.85
N THR A 76 -2.30 -5.68 -3.24
CA THR A 76 -3.26 -5.95 -2.17
C THR A 76 -2.97 -5.09 -0.95
N PRO A 77 -4.01 -4.66 -0.19
CA PRO A 77 -3.80 -3.80 0.97
C PRO A 77 -2.91 -4.46 2.02
N THR A 78 -2.03 -3.66 2.63
CA THR A 78 -1.24 -4.13 3.79
C THR A 78 -2.15 -4.59 4.91
N GLN A 79 -1.72 -5.58 5.69
CA GLN A 79 -2.44 -5.97 6.91
C GLN A 79 -2.49 -4.81 7.92
N ARG A 80 -3.54 -4.76 8.72
CA ARG A 80 -3.51 -3.97 9.96
C ARG A 80 -2.77 -4.76 11.03
N ARG A 81 -2.13 -4.06 11.93
CA ARG A 81 -1.49 -4.68 13.09
C ARG A 81 -2.59 -5.12 14.09
N SER A 82 -3.22 -6.23 13.78
CA SER A 82 -4.27 -6.86 14.59
C SER A 82 -3.88 -8.32 14.83
N PHE A 83 -3.43 -8.63 16.03
CA PHE A 83 -3.03 -9.98 16.41
C PHE A 83 -4.12 -10.70 17.19
N ASP A 84 -4.15 -12.02 17.06
CA ASP A 84 -4.93 -12.90 17.94
C ASP A 84 -4.13 -13.28 19.20
N GLU A 85 -4.70 -14.12 20.04
CA GLU A 85 -4.07 -14.63 21.26
C GLU A 85 -2.85 -15.52 21.03
N ASN A 86 -2.70 -16.04 19.83
CA ASN A 86 -1.55 -16.89 19.42
C ASN A 86 -0.45 -16.10 18.72
N GLY A 87 -0.59 -14.76 18.65
CA GLY A 87 0.37 -13.90 17.96
C GLY A 87 0.31 -13.99 16.44
N LYS A 88 -0.84 -14.39 15.89
CA LYS A 88 -1.10 -14.42 14.45
C LYS A 88 -1.90 -13.22 14.00
N ILE A 89 -1.63 -12.73 12.80
CA ILE A 89 -2.37 -11.61 12.23
C ILE A 89 -3.80 -12.06 11.87
N ARG A 90 -4.78 -11.32 12.42
CA ARG A 90 -6.20 -11.45 12.06
C ARG A 90 -6.46 -10.79 10.73
N ASP A 91 -7.24 -11.44 9.88
CA ASP A 91 -7.72 -10.81 8.66
C ASP A 91 -8.80 -9.77 8.99
N THR A 92 -8.55 -8.53 8.59
CA THR A 92 -9.44 -7.40 8.87
C THR A 92 -9.95 -6.72 7.60
N HIS A 93 -9.65 -7.30 6.43
CA HIS A 93 -9.99 -6.72 5.14
C HIS A 93 -11.13 -7.46 4.43
N GLU A 94 -11.78 -8.42 5.12
CA GLU A 94 -12.86 -9.23 4.52
C GLU A 94 -12.39 -9.82 3.16
N ASP A 95 -13.27 -9.84 2.17
CA ASP A 95 -13.00 -10.43 0.84
C ASP A 95 -12.22 -9.52 -0.12
N TYR A 96 -11.80 -8.31 0.29
CA TYR A 96 -11.22 -7.33 -0.62
C TYR A 96 -9.85 -7.75 -1.19
N PRO A 97 -8.91 -8.32 -0.40
CA PRO A 97 -7.68 -8.85 -0.96
C PRO A 97 -7.90 -9.99 -1.93
N GLU A 98 -8.87 -10.88 -1.62
CA GLU A 98 -9.19 -12.02 -2.49
C GLU A 98 -9.83 -11.58 -3.80
N ALA A 99 -10.75 -10.62 -3.76
CA ALA A 99 -11.35 -10.03 -4.94
C ALA A 99 -10.29 -9.38 -5.85
N MET A 100 -9.26 -8.74 -5.26
CA MET A 100 -8.16 -8.18 -6.03
C MET A 100 -7.29 -9.26 -6.68
N ARG A 101 -6.97 -10.36 -5.98
CA ARG A 101 -6.27 -11.53 -6.54
C ARG A 101 -7.04 -12.12 -7.71
N TRP A 102 -8.35 -12.28 -7.54
CA TRP A 102 -9.23 -12.81 -8.59
C TRP A 102 -9.24 -11.87 -9.81
N LEU A 103 -9.38 -10.56 -9.59
CA LEU A 103 -9.36 -9.57 -10.67
C LEU A 103 -8.02 -9.58 -11.43
N ALA A 104 -6.90 -9.63 -10.71
CA ALA A 104 -5.57 -9.70 -11.29
C ALA A 104 -5.43 -10.89 -12.24
N ALA A 105 -5.86 -12.07 -11.79
CA ALA A 105 -5.82 -13.29 -12.59
C ALA A 105 -6.75 -13.19 -13.81
N LYS A 106 -7.99 -12.71 -13.63
CA LYS A 106 -8.97 -12.57 -14.68
C LYS A 106 -8.54 -11.60 -15.78
N GLU A 107 -7.98 -10.47 -15.38
CA GLU A 107 -7.57 -9.40 -16.30
C GLU A 107 -6.11 -9.57 -16.78
N ASN A 108 -5.42 -10.63 -16.34
CA ASN A 108 -3.99 -10.82 -16.62
C ASN A 108 -3.16 -9.57 -16.29
N VAL A 109 -3.32 -9.06 -15.05
CA VAL A 109 -2.63 -7.90 -14.50
C VAL A 109 -1.62 -8.37 -13.46
N PRO A 110 -0.37 -7.89 -13.47
CA PRO A 110 0.58 -8.19 -12.40
C PRO A 110 0.03 -7.83 -11.02
N LEU A 111 0.26 -8.71 -10.05
CA LEU A 111 -0.16 -8.54 -8.67
C LEU A 111 1.04 -8.57 -7.73
N ILE A 112 1.10 -7.61 -6.82
CA ILE A 112 1.96 -7.65 -5.65
C ILE A 112 1.08 -7.98 -4.45
N ASP A 113 1.25 -9.18 -3.90
CA ASP A 113 0.46 -9.63 -2.75
C ASP A 113 1.04 -9.10 -1.44
N LEU A 114 0.90 -7.79 -1.24
CA LEU A 114 1.42 -7.10 -0.08
C LEU A 114 0.68 -7.49 1.21
N ASN A 115 -0.58 -7.92 1.09
CA ASN A 115 -1.38 -8.42 2.21
C ASN A 115 -0.70 -9.64 2.86
N GLU A 116 -0.28 -10.62 2.07
CA GLU A 116 0.40 -11.81 2.57
C GLU A 116 1.84 -11.52 3.03
N MET A 117 2.55 -10.63 2.30
CA MET A 117 3.90 -10.24 2.69
C MET A 117 3.92 -9.50 4.03
N THR A 118 2.92 -8.65 4.30
CA THR A 118 2.83 -7.92 5.57
C THR A 118 2.31 -8.78 6.71
N ARG A 119 1.49 -9.79 6.46
CA ARG A 119 1.18 -10.85 7.44
C ARG A 119 2.48 -11.51 7.93
N THR A 120 3.29 -11.99 6.99
CA THR A 120 4.59 -12.60 7.28
C THR A 120 5.50 -11.64 8.06
N LEU A 121 5.59 -10.38 7.62
CA LEU A 121 6.43 -9.37 8.23
C LEU A 121 6.04 -9.08 9.69
N TYR A 122 4.75 -8.85 9.95
CA TYR A 122 4.31 -8.48 11.30
C TYR A 122 4.38 -9.67 12.26
N GLU A 123 4.08 -10.89 11.79
CA GLU A 123 4.25 -12.09 12.60
C GLU A 123 5.73 -12.35 12.94
N ALA A 124 6.63 -12.11 11.98
CA ALA A 124 8.08 -12.23 12.22
C ALA A 124 8.60 -11.17 13.20
N MET A 125 8.07 -9.95 13.15
CA MET A 125 8.38 -8.91 14.15
C MET A 125 7.84 -9.26 15.55
N GLY A 126 6.69 -9.95 15.62
CA GLY A 126 6.00 -10.25 16.87
C GLY A 126 5.08 -9.15 17.38
N VAL A 127 4.22 -9.50 18.35
CA VAL A 127 3.13 -8.64 18.83
C VAL A 127 3.62 -7.28 19.34
N GLU A 128 4.53 -7.25 20.30
CA GLU A 128 5.00 -5.98 20.88
C GLU A 128 6.04 -5.29 20.00
N PRO A 129 7.07 -5.96 19.47
CA PRO A 129 8.08 -5.30 18.66
C PRO A 129 7.54 -4.68 17.37
N SER A 130 6.48 -5.24 16.77
CA SER A 130 5.88 -4.67 15.55
C SER A 130 5.32 -3.26 15.73
N LYS A 131 5.01 -2.83 16.96
CA LYS A 131 4.60 -1.43 17.24
C LYS A 131 5.65 -0.43 16.74
N LYS A 132 6.91 -0.81 16.72
CA LYS A 132 8.03 0.03 16.25
C LYS A 132 7.97 0.35 14.76
N ALA A 133 7.16 -0.36 13.98
CA ALA A 133 6.93 -0.08 12.56
C ALA A 133 5.72 0.83 12.30
N PHE A 134 4.95 1.16 13.34
CA PHE A 134 3.71 1.92 13.23
C PHE A 134 3.77 3.23 14.00
N VAL A 135 2.73 4.08 13.84
CA VAL A 135 2.64 5.36 14.53
C VAL A 135 2.24 5.15 16.00
N HIS A 136 3.21 4.64 16.77
CA HIS A 136 3.12 4.47 18.21
C HIS A 136 4.13 5.39 18.89
N TYR A 137 3.66 6.49 19.46
CA TYR A 137 4.52 7.51 20.07
C TYR A 137 3.95 7.98 21.41
N PRO A 138 4.79 8.15 22.45
CA PRO A 138 4.39 8.81 23.68
C PRO A 138 3.90 10.24 23.42
N ALA A 139 3.07 10.77 24.31
CA ALA A 139 2.73 12.19 24.27
C ALA A 139 4.00 13.05 24.37
N GLY A 140 4.03 14.15 23.64
CA GLY A 140 5.18 15.07 23.61
C GLY A 140 6.33 14.64 22.69
N THR A 141 6.18 13.58 21.89
CA THR A 141 7.20 13.20 20.90
C THR A 141 7.39 14.26 19.82
N TYR A 142 6.34 14.93 19.42
CA TYR A 142 6.37 16.00 18.42
C TYR A 142 5.79 17.30 18.97
N PRO A 143 6.20 18.47 18.45
CA PRO A 143 5.63 19.75 18.84
C PRO A 143 4.09 19.74 18.69
N GLY A 144 3.38 20.12 19.77
CA GLY A 144 1.91 20.18 19.78
C GLY A 144 1.18 18.83 19.94
N GLN A 145 1.89 17.72 20.00
CA GLN A 145 1.31 16.40 20.25
C GLN A 145 1.07 16.18 21.75
N ASN A 146 -0.17 16.40 22.21
CA ASN A 146 -0.52 16.34 23.64
C ASN A 146 -1.06 14.98 24.09
N ARG A 147 -1.14 13.97 23.18
CA ARG A 147 -1.68 12.64 23.47
C ARG A 147 -0.77 11.53 22.98
N VAL A 148 -0.88 10.36 23.59
CA VAL A 148 -0.25 9.14 23.07
C VAL A 148 -0.85 8.82 21.69
N LEU A 149 -0.01 8.49 20.73
CA LEU A 149 -0.41 7.91 19.45
C LEU A 149 -0.25 6.41 19.52
N ALA A 150 -1.29 5.67 19.12
CA ALA A 150 -1.34 4.21 19.16
C ALA A 150 -2.09 3.71 17.92
N ASP A 151 -1.53 3.97 16.76
CA ASP A 151 -2.12 3.65 15.46
C ASP A 151 -1.55 2.32 14.95
N ASN A 152 -2.43 1.38 14.66
CA ASN A 152 -2.11 0.04 14.17
C ASN A 152 -2.28 -0.11 12.66
N THR A 153 -2.41 1.01 11.94
CA THR A 153 -2.65 1.04 10.49
C THR A 153 -1.56 1.82 9.75
N HIS A 154 -1.18 3.00 10.26
CA HIS A 154 -0.25 3.89 9.60
C HIS A 154 1.20 3.62 10.03
N PHE A 155 2.09 3.62 9.05
CA PHE A 155 3.51 3.36 9.27
C PHE A 155 4.27 4.60 9.72
N ASN A 156 5.28 4.40 10.53
CA ASN A 156 6.36 5.36 10.70
C ASN A 156 7.45 5.14 9.61
N PRO A 157 8.52 5.97 9.56
CA PRO A 157 9.57 5.82 8.54
C PRO A 157 10.20 4.42 8.48
N TYR A 158 10.44 3.77 9.61
CA TYR A 158 10.99 2.41 9.63
C TYR A 158 10.01 1.41 9.02
N GLY A 159 8.74 1.46 9.41
CA GLY A 159 7.70 0.60 8.84
C GLY A 159 7.56 0.81 7.34
N ALA A 160 7.46 2.06 6.89
CA ALA A 160 7.37 2.40 5.47
C ALA A 160 8.56 1.87 4.67
N TYR A 161 9.78 1.91 5.25
CA TYR A 161 10.97 1.34 4.63
C TYR A 161 10.88 -0.19 4.46
N GLN A 162 10.39 -0.93 5.48
CA GLN A 162 10.17 -2.38 5.38
C GLN A 162 9.12 -2.70 4.30
N ILE A 163 8.02 -1.94 4.25
CA ILE A 163 6.96 -2.11 3.22
C ILE A 163 7.52 -1.83 1.81
N SER A 164 8.33 -0.79 1.64
CA SER A 164 8.96 -0.48 0.36
C SER A 164 9.81 -1.65 -0.16
N LYS A 165 10.52 -2.35 0.73
CA LYS A 165 11.27 -3.56 0.37
C LYS A 165 10.35 -4.71 -0.02
N CYS A 166 9.21 -4.89 0.66
CA CYS A 166 8.21 -5.86 0.23
C CYS A 166 7.72 -5.57 -1.20
N ILE A 167 7.44 -4.30 -1.51
CA ILE A 167 7.03 -3.90 -2.87
C ILE A 167 8.13 -4.23 -3.89
N ILE A 168 9.41 -3.96 -3.59
CA ILE A 168 10.52 -4.30 -4.47
C ILE A 168 10.57 -5.81 -4.75
N GLU A 169 10.46 -6.64 -3.72
CA GLU A 169 10.42 -8.09 -3.91
C GLU A 169 9.19 -8.54 -4.71
N GLY A 170 8.05 -7.89 -4.51
CA GLY A 170 6.85 -8.11 -5.32
C GLY A 170 7.06 -7.75 -6.80
N ILE A 171 7.70 -6.64 -7.09
CA ILE A 171 8.09 -6.21 -8.45
C ILE A 171 8.99 -7.26 -9.11
N LYS A 172 10.01 -7.75 -8.39
CA LYS A 172 10.93 -8.78 -8.88
C LYS A 172 10.20 -10.10 -9.13
N LYS A 173 9.37 -10.54 -8.18
CA LYS A 173 8.58 -11.77 -8.28
C LYS A 173 7.59 -11.75 -9.45
N ALA A 174 7.00 -10.58 -9.71
CA ALA A 174 6.08 -10.38 -10.84
C ALA A 174 6.80 -10.21 -12.19
N GLY A 175 8.15 -10.20 -12.22
CA GLY A 175 8.94 -10.07 -13.43
C GLY A 175 8.77 -8.73 -14.12
N LEU A 176 8.43 -7.67 -13.39
CA LEU A 176 8.18 -6.35 -13.99
C LEU A 176 9.49 -5.71 -14.46
N PRO A 177 9.57 -5.23 -15.74
CA PRO A 177 10.77 -4.59 -16.29
C PRO A 177 11.32 -3.41 -15.48
N ILE A 178 10.48 -2.75 -14.70
CA ILE A 178 10.91 -1.69 -13.77
C ILE A 178 11.96 -2.19 -12.76
N SER A 179 12.05 -3.49 -12.51
CA SER A 179 13.10 -4.09 -11.67
C SER A 179 14.52 -3.84 -12.18
N ASN A 180 14.69 -3.56 -13.47
CA ASN A 180 15.99 -3.24 -14.07
C ASN A 180 16.55 -1.89 -13.59
N TYR A 181 15.74 -1.05 -12.98
CA TYR A 181 16.14 0.25 -12.42
C TYR A 181 16.45 0.19 -10.92
N LEU A 182 16.45 -1.00 -10.33
CA LEU A 182 16.88 -1.16 -8.93
C LEU A 182 18.36 -0.79 -8.79
N ARG A 183 18.69 -0.19 -7.66
CA ARG A 183 20.07 0.13 -7.31
C ARG A 183 20.93 -1.14 -7.29
N SER A 184 22.16 -1.04 -7.77
CA SER A 184 23.10 -2.17 -7.84
C SER A 184 23.49 -2.72 -6.47
N ASP A 185 23.35 -1.91 -5.41
CA ASP A 185 23.63 -2.28 -4.01
C ASP A 185 22.42 -2.90 -3.29
N TYR A 186 21.29 -3.10 -3.96
CA TYR A 186 20.14 -3.76 -3.39
C TYR A 186 20.36 -5.27 -3.31
N SER A 187 20.48 -5.79 -2.09
CA SER A 187 20.83 -7.21 -1.82
C SER A 187 19.62 -8.13 -1.69
N GLY A 188 18.40 -7.62 -1.83
CA GLY A 188 17.16 -8.38 -1.62
C GLY A 188 16.58 -8.20 -0.22
N TYR A 189 15.36 -8.73 -0.03
CA TYR A 189 14.64 -8.66 1.23
C TYR A 189 13.75 -9.88 1.45
N ASN A 190 13.65 -10.32 2.70
CA ASN A 190 12.72 -11.35 3.10
C ASN A 190 11.86 -10.86 4.27
N PRO A 191 10.54 -10.71 4.12
CA PRO A 191 9.67 -10.24 5.19
C PRO A 191 9.66 -11.14 6.45
N ALA A 192 10.05 -12.41 6.32
CA ALA A 192 10.24 -13.30 7.48
C ALA A 192 11.48 -12.96 8.32
N HIS A 193 12.37 -12.11 7.81
CA HIS A 193 13.59 -11.65 8.47
C HIS A 193 13.71 -10.13 8.34
N PRO A 194 12.86 -9.36 9.03
CA PRO A 194 12.87 -7.89 8.95
C PRO A 194 14.22 -7.34 9.43
N ASP A 195 14.62 -6.20 8.86
CA ASP A 195 15.82 -5.52 9.33
C ASP A 195 15.67 -5.08 10.79
N ALA A 196 16.75 -5.16 11.54
CA ALA A 196 16.76 -4.63 12.89
C ALA A 196 16.53 -3.10 12.89
N LEU A 197 15.73 -2.61 13.84
CA LEU A 197 15.46 -1.17 13.96
C LEU A 197 16.77 -0.36 14.11
N ASP A 198 17.73 -0.89 14.85
CA ASP A 198 19.00 -0.22 15.12
C ASP A 198 19.90 -0.10 13.86
N SER A 199 19.63 -0.90 12.83
CA SER A 199 20.30 -0.80 11.53
C SER A 199 19.64 0.22 10.59
N PHE A 200 18.44 0.69 10.92
CA PHE A 200 17.70 1.66 10.12
C PHE A 200 18.19 3.08 10.40
N LYS A 201 18.64 3.75 9.35
CA LYS A 201 19.01 5.17 9.40
C LYS A 201 18.01 5.97 8.58
N TRP A 202 17.33 6.89 9.24
CA TRP A 202 16.49 7.87 8.57
C TRP A 202 17.31 9.12 8.28
N ASN A 203 17.40 9.48 7.01
CA ASN A 203 17.95 10.77 6.62
C ASN A 203 16.79 11.75 6.52
N ASP A 204 16.87 12.87 7.20
CA ASP A 204 15.87 13.91 7.10
C ASP A 204 15.72 14.36 5.63
N SER A 205 14.49 14.48 5.19
CA SER A 205 14.21 15.07 3.89
C SER A 205 14.57 16.56 3.93
N PRO A 206 15.23 17.09 2.89
CA PRO A 206 15.44 18.52 2.82
C PRO A 206 14.08 19.23 2.86
N PHE A 207 14.03 20.34 3.58
CA PHE A 207 12.83 21.18 3.58
C PHE A 207 12.57 21.68 2.17
N THR A 208 11.41 21.31 1.62
CA THR A 208 10.92 21.84 0.36
C THR A 208 9.55 22.46 0.60
N GLU A 209 9.32 23.63 0.02
CA GLU A 209 7.99 24.22 0.04
C GLU A 209 7.03 23.29 -0.70
N ILE A 210 5.99 22.84 0.01
CA ILE A 210 5.03 21.90 -0.53
C ILE A 210 3.88 22.68 -1.13
N GLU A 211 3.79 22.72 -2.46
CA GLU A 211 2.56 23.13 -3.12
C GLU A 211 1.48 22.07 -2.86
N LYS A 212 0.34 22.51 -2.34
CA LYS A 212 -0.82 21.60 -2.25
C LYS A 212 -1.23 21.16 -3.65
N PRO A 213 -1.51 19.87 -3.86
CA PRO A 213 -2.09 19.42 -5.13
C PRO A 213 -3.41 20.16 -5.39
N ASP A 214 -3.64 20.56 -6.64
CA ASP A 214 -4.90 21.17 -7.04
C ASP A 214 -6.09 20.29 -6.64
N GLY A 215 -7.10 20.89 -6.02
CA GLY A 215 -8.34 20.22 -5.66
C GLY A 215 -8.43 19.71 -4.22
N ASN A 216 -7.55 20.19 -3.33
CA ASN A 216 -7.70 20.02 -1.87
C ASN A 216 -8.14 21.34 -1.22
#